data_35ae3d0697a55d5dc32b0609cbbde26b
#
_entry.id   35ae3d0697a55d5dc32b0609cbbde26b
#
_cell.length_a   1.000
_cell.length_b   1.000
_cell.length_c   1.000
_cell.angle_alpha   90.00
_cell.angle_beta   90.00
_cell.angle_gamma   90.00
#
_symmetry.space_group_name_H-M   'P 1'
#
loop_
_entity.id
_entity.type
_entity.pdbx_description
1 polymer ?
#
loop_
_entity_poly.entity_id
_entity_poly.type
_entity_poly.pdbx_seq_one_letter_code
_entity_poly.pdbx_strand_id
1 'polypeptide(L)'
;RAATDLLLAEWEHNRRRLLSDFLARGDSLGLDWLEASALTTTNLRMTHAQTADLNDALTAVIRDYVARYRDQDAPGARPVQLQLNLFPVVDGAPTPEHPDGTSDLRKEARS
;
A
#
# COMPACT_ATOMS: atom_id res chain seq x y z
N ARG A 1 23.32 -13.23 -1.37
CA ARG A 1 22.88 -11.91 -1.77
C ARG A 1 22.41 -11.83 -3.21
N ALA A 2 23.19 -12.37 -4.14
CA ALA A 2 22.80 -12.36 -5.54
C ALA A 2 21.47 -13.10 -5.75
N ALA A 3 21.29 -14.24 -5.07
CA ALA A 3 20.04 -14.99 -5.16
C ALA A 3 18.87 -14.21 -4.58
N THR A 4 19.07 -13.52 -3.46
CA THR A 4 18.03 -12.67 -2.85
C THR A 4 17.67 -11.50 -3.75
N ASP A 5 18.67 -10.85 -4.34
CA ASP A 5 18.45 -9.74 -5.25
C ASP A 5 17.67 -10.19 -6.48
N LEU A 6 17.97 -11.38 -6.98
CA LEU A 6 17.27 -11.94 -8.13
C LEU A 6 15.81 -12.23 -7.82
N LEU A 7 15.54 -12.81 -6.64
CA LEU A 7 14.17 -13.09 -6.20
C LEU A 7 13.36 -11.81 -6.03
N LEU A 8 13.97 -10.78 -5.45
CA LEU A 8 13.31 -9.47 -5.30
C LEU A 8 13.00 -8.85 -6.65
N ALA A 9 13.93 -8.97 -7.61
CA ALA A 9 13.72 -8.42 -8.95
C ALA A 9 12.58 -9.14 -9.66
N GLU A 10 12.50 -10.46 -9.54
CA GLU A 10 11.41 -11.24 -10.14
C GLU A 10 10.07 -10.93 -9.50
N TRP A 11 10.04 -10.81 -8.17
CA TRP A 11 8.82 -10.46 -7.44
C TRP A 11 8.30 -9.09 -7.88
N GLU A 12 9.17 -8.12 -7.97
CA GLU A 12 8.83 -6.76 -8.39
C GLU A 12 8.35 -6.73 -9.85
N HIS A 13 9.02 -7.48 -10.73
CA HIS A 13 8.62 -7.61 -12.12
C HIS A 13 7.21 -8.21 -12.24
N ASN A 14 6.93 -9.24 -11.47
CA ASN A 14 5.62 -9.89 -11.48
C ASN A 14 4.52 -8.95 -11.01
N ARG A 15 4.76 -8.19 -9.94
CA ARG A 15 3.82 -7.19 -9.45
C ARG A 15 3.50 -6.15 -10.51
N ARG A 16 4.54 -5.64 -11.18
CA ARG A 16 4.37 -4.63 -12.24
C ARG A 16 3.61 -5.20 -13.42
N ARG A 17 3.92 -6.42 -13.79
CA ARG A 17 3.25 -7.05 -14.92
C ARG A 17 1.76 -7.21 -14.67
N LEU A 18 1.37 -7.67 -13.50
CA LEU A 18 -0.04 -7.86 -13.16
C LEU A 18 -0.80 -6.55 -13.13
N LEU A 19 -0.20 -5.51 -12.57
CA LEU A 19 -0.81 -4.18 -12.56
C LEU A 19 -0.92 -3.62 -13.98
N SER A 20 0.14 -3.78 -14.77
CA SER A 20 0.15 -3.32 -16.16
C SER A 20 -0.93 -4.02 -16.98
N ASP A 21 -1.11 -5.31 -16.78
CA ASP A 21 -2.17 -6.08 -17.45
C ASP A 21 -3.54 -5.52 -17.10
N PHE A 22 -3.77 -5.22 -15.83
CA PHE A 22 -5.04 -4.64 -15.40
C PHE A 22 -5.27 -3.26 -16.03
N LEU A 23 -4.24 -2.41 -16.04
CA LEU A 23 -4.35 -1.09 -16.65
C LEU A 23 -4.65 -1.16 -18.14
N ALA A 24 -4.09 -2.14 -18.83
CA ALA A 24 -4.26 -2.29 -20.28
C ALA A 24 -5.56 -2.99 -20.64
N ARG A 25 -6.01 -3.95 -19.85
CA ARG A 25 -7.11 -4.84 -20.24
C ARG A 25 -8.20 -5.00 -19.17
N GLY A 26 -8.14 -4.23 -18.09
CA GLY A 26 -9.09 -4.37 -17.00
C GLY A 26 -10.53 -4.11 -17.40
N ASP A 27 -10.76 -3.26 -18.39
CA ASP A 27 -12.10 -2.96 -18.88
C ASP A 27 -12.82 -4.18 -19.46
N SER A 28 -12.08 -5.20 -19.90
CA SER A 28 -12.65 -6.45 -20.36
C SER A 28 -13.29 -7.28 -19.25
N LEU A 29 -12.99 -6.97 -17.99
CA LEU A 29 -13.52 -7.71 -16.84
C LEU A 29 -14.98 -7.35 -16.51
N GLY A 30 -15.45 -6.22 -17.00
CA GLY A 30 -16.81 -5.73 -16.72
C GLY A 30 -16.83 -4.63 -15.66
N LEU A 31 -17.90 -3.87 -15.66
CA LEU A 31 -18.05 -2.71 -14.80
C LEU A 31 -18.01 -3.07 -13.32
N ASP A 32 -18.61 -4.19 -12.94
CA ASP A 32 -18.64 -4.65 -11.54
C ASP A 32 -17.24 -4.78 -10.97
N TRP A 33 -16.34 -5.39 -11.73
CA TRP A 33 -14.96 -5.59 -11.29
C TRP A 33 -14.18 -4.29 -11.27
N LEU A 34 -14.44 -3.39 -12.21
CA LEU A 34 -13.81 -2.07 -12.20
C LEU A 34 -14.24 -1.26 -10.98
N GLU A 35 -15.52 -1.30 -10.63
CA GLU A 35 -16.03 -0.59 -9.45
C GLU A 35 -15.49 -1.17 -8.13
N ALA A 36 -15.24 -2.47 -8.09
CA ALA A 36 -14.68 -3.13 -6.92
C ALA A 36 -13.17 -2.91 -6.78
N SER A 37 -12.52 -2.46 -7.84
CA SER A 37 -11.06 -2.26 -7.87
C SER A 37 -10.67 -0.90 -7.32
N ALA A 38 -9.43 -0.80 -6.83
CA ALA A 38 -8.91 0.46 -6.31
C ALA A 38 -7.46 0.65 -6.73
N LEU A 39 -7.17 1.85 -7.25
CA LEU A 39 -5.81 2.30 -7.55
C LEU A 39 -5.68 3.67 -6.90
N THR A 40 -5.11 3.72 -5.71
CA THR A 40 -5.03 4.96 -4.95
C THR A 40 -3.60 5.25 -4.52
N THR A 41 -3.26 6.51 -4.52
CA THR A 41 -2.01 7.02 -3.97
C THR A 41 -2.38 8.17 -3.05
N THR A 42 -1.89 8.14 -1.81
CA THR A 42 -2.15 9.18 -0.84
C THR A 42 -0.82 9.64 -0.26
N ASN A 43 -0.62 10.94 -0.20
CA ASN A 43 0.58 11.51 0.37
C ASN A 43 0.28 12.00 1.78
N LEU A 44 1.02 11.50 2.73
CA LEU A 44 0.88 11.82 4.15
C LEU A 44 2.21 12.33 4.68
N ARG A 45 2.14 13.00 5.80
CA ARG A 45 3.32 13.46 6.50
C ARG A 45 3.26 12.89 7.91
N MET A 46 4.13 11.94 8.22
CA MET A 46 4.02 11.13 9.43
C MET A 46 5.39 10.94 10.08
N THR A 47 5.36 10.76 11.40
CA THR A 47 6.56 10.34 12.13
C THR A 47 6.79 8.85 11.88
N HIS A 48 7.98 8.36 12.28
CA HIS A 48 8.27 6.93 12.23
C HIS A 48 7.23 6.11 13.00
N ALA A 49 6.91 6.53 14.23
CA ALA A 49 5.95 5.80 15.05
C ALA A 49 4.55 5.76 14.42
N GLN A 50 4.12 6.88 13.85
CA GLN A 50 2.82 6.94 13.19
C GLN A 50 2.79 6.06 11.94
N THR A 51 3.89 6.03 11.18
CA THR A 51 4.00 5.17 10.00
C THR A 51 3.95 3.69 10.40
N ALA A 52 4.66 3.32 11.46
CA ALA A 52 4.61 1.95 11.98
C ALA A 52 3.21 1.55 12.42
N ASP A 53 2.50 2.48 13.07
CA ASP A 53 1.14 2.25 13.50
C ASP A 53 0.19 2.01 12.31
N LEU A 54 0.32 2.82 11.28
CA LEU A 54 -0.46 2.64 10.06
C LEU A 54 -0.16 1.29 9.41
N ASN A 55 1.11 0.92 9.33
CA ASN A 55 1.51 -0.36 8.77
C ASN A 55 0.86 -1.52 9.54
N ASP A 56 0.88 -1.46 10.87
CA ASP A 56 0.26 -2.49 11.71
C ASP A 56 -1.25 -2.58 11.47
N ALA A 57 -1.92 -1.46 11.37
CA ALA A 57 -3.36 -1.42 11.12
C ALA A 57 -3.72 -2.03 9.77
N LEU A 58 -3.00 -1.64 8.72
CA LEU A 58 -3.22 -2.17 7.38
C LEU A 58 -2.92 -3.66 7.32
N THR A 59 -1.84 -4.10 7.96
CA THR A 59 -1.46 -5.51 8.00
C THR A 59 -2.53 -6.34 8.68
N ALA A 60 -3.12 -5.82 9.76
CA ALA A 60 -4.18 -6.54 10.49
C ALA A 60 -5.41 -6.76 9.60
N VAL A 61 -5.83 -5.74 8.86
CA VAL A 61 -6.94 -5.86 7.92
C VAL A 61 -6.63 -6.89 6.84
N ILE A 62 -5.43 -6.82 6.26
CA ILE A 62 -5.03 -7.74 5.20
C ILE A 62 -5.01 -9.18 5.70
N ARG A 63 -4.46 -9.42 6.89
CA ARG A 63 -4.42 -10.77 7.47
C ARG A 63 -5.80 -11.36 7.68
N ASP A 64 -6.75 -10.54 8.12
CA ASP A 64 -8.12 -10.98 8.32
C ASP A 64 -8.74 -11.43 7.00
N TYR A 65 -8.58 -10.65 5.95
CA TYR A 65 -9.11 -10.97 4.64
C TYR A 65 -8.40 -12.17 4.01
N VAL A 66 -7.09 -12.29 4.19
CA VAL A 66 -6.35 -13.46 3.73
C VAL A 66 -6.87 -14.73 4.38
N ALA A 67 -7.13 -14.68 5.70
CA ALA A 67 -7.65 -15.85 6.41
C ALA A 67 -9.01 -16.29 5.87
N ARG A 68 -9.84 -15.32 5.45
CA ARG A 68 -11.18 -15.63 4.93
C ARG A 68 -11.15 -16.14 3.49
N TYR A 69 -10.29 -15.60 2.64
CA TYR A 69 -10.47 -15.70 1.20
C TYR A 69 -9.27 -16.23 0.41
N ARG A 70 -8.19 -16.64 1.06
CA ARG A 70 -6.99 -17.07 0.32
C ARG A 70 -7.27 -18.16 -0.69
N ASP A 71 -8.04 -19.17 -0.29
CA ASP A 71 -8.20 -20.38 -1.07
C ASP A 71 -9.67 -20.70 -1.39
N GLN A 72 -10.53 -19.71 -1.37
CA GLN A 72 -11.94 -20.00 -1.65
C GLN A 72 -12.15 -20.30 -3.13
N ASP A 73 -13.16 -21.11 -3.42
CA ASP A 73 -13.56 -21.44 -4.78
C ASP A 73 -15.06 -21.17 -5.02
N ALA A 74 -15.61 -20.19 -4.31
CA ALA A 74 -17.00 -19.79 -4.49
C ALA A 74 -17.27 -19.40 -5.94
N PRO A 75 -18.49 -19.65 -6.46
CA PRO A 75 -18.82 -19.26 -7.82
C PRO A 75 -18.58 -17.76 -8.06
N GLY A 76 -17.87 -17.44 -9.13
CA GLY A 76 -17.52 -16.07 -9.45
C GLY A 76 -16.22 -15.59 -8.84
N ALA A 77 -15.60 -16.38 -7.96
CA ALA A 77 -14.30 -16.00 -7.39
C ALA A 77 -13.21 -16.07 -8.46
N ARG A 78 -12.28 -15.14 -8.41
CA ARG A 78 -11.15 -15.09 -9.33
C ARG A 78 -9.92 -14.56 -8.59
N PRO A 79 -8.72 -14.78 -9.11
CA PRO A 79 -7.53 -14.23 -8.49
C PRO A 79 -7.60 -12.71 -8.39
N VAL A 80 -7.30 -12.20 -7.21
CA VAL A 80 -7.25 -10.75 -6.93
C VAL A 80 -5.92 -10.49 -6.25
N GLN A 81 -5.17 -9.50 -6.72
CA GLN A 81 -3.92 -9.12 -6.09
C GLN A 81 -4.07 -7.76 -5.41
N LEU A 82 -3.66 -7.70 -4.16
CA LEU A 82 -3.54 -6.48 -3.39
C LEU A 82 -2.06 -6.14 -3.29
N GLN A 83 -1.69 -4.96 -3.76
CA GLN A 83 -0.32 -4.48 -3.66
C GLN A 83 -0.27 -3.32 -2.65
N LEU A 84 0.44 -3.52 -1.57
CA LEU A 84 0.59 -2.50 -0.55
C LEU A 84 2.00 -1.94 -0.58
N ASN A 85 2.11 -0.63 -0.70
CA ASN A 85 3.37 0.07 -0.61
C ASN A 85 3.21 1.24 0.35
N LEU A 86 3.92 1.20 1.45
CA LEU A 86 3.96 2.26 2.44
C LEU A 86 5.43 2.53 2.74
N PHE A 87 5.91 3.71 2.41
CA PHE A 87 7.34 4.00 2.51
C PHE A 87 7.60 5.50 2.64
N PRO A 88 8.70 5.88 3.30
CA PRO A 88 9.07 7.29 3.33
C PRO A 88 9.68 7.72 2.00
N VAL A 89 9.42 8.95 1.62
CA VAL A 89 10.07 9.53 0.43
C VAL A 89 11.51 9.84 0.80
N VAL A 90 12.47 9.18 0.13
CA VAL A 90 13.89 9.24 0.51
C VAL A 90 14.43 10.65 0.52
N ASP A 91 14.06 11.46 -0.47
CA ASP A 91 14.54 12.84 -0.58
C ASP A 91 13.70 13.86 0.21
N GLY A 92 12.67 13.38 0.93
CA GLY A 92 11.84 14.23 1.75
C GLY A 92 12.46 14.47 3.12
N ALA A 93 12.61 15.73 3.52
CA ALA A 93 13.18 16.07 4.81
C ALA A 93 12.13 15.97 5.92
N PRO A 94 12.49 15.46 7.11
CA PRO A 94 11.60 15.48 8.24
C PRO A 94 11.40 16.90 8.77
N THR A 95 10.28 17.13 9.44
CA THR A 95 10.05 18.42 10.10
C THR A 95 11.02 18.55 11.26
N PRO A 96 11.75 19.66 11.37
CA PRO A 96 12.69 19.84 12.49
C PRO A 96 11.96 19.90 13.82
N GLU A 97 12.61 19.38 14.88
CA GLU A 97 12.13 19.55 16.23
C GLU A 97 12.56 20.93 16.73
N HIS A 98 11.68 21.56 17.50
CA HIS A 98 12.00 22.84 18.15
C HIS A 98 12.25 22.62 19.62
N PRO A 99 13.35 23.13 20.14
CA PRO A 99 13.65 22.97 21.58
C PRO A 99 12.60 23.56 22.49
N ASP A 100 11.86 24.56 22.03
CA ASP A 100 10.84 25.27 22.81
C ASP A 100 9.43 24.75 22.58
N GLY A 101 9.24 23.70 21.77
CA GLY A 101 7.93 23.11 21.52
C GLY A 101 7.03 23.86 20.56
N THR A 102 7.56 24.85 19.84
CA THR A 102 6.71 25.63 18.90
C THR A 102 6.15 24.79 17.78
N SER A 103 6.79 23.68 17.42
CA SER A 103 6.26 22.78 16.40
C SER A 103 4.93 22.18 16.80
N ASP A 104 4.71 21.88 18.08
CA ASP A 104 3.46 21.33 18.59
C ASP A 104 2.34 22.36 18.49
N LEU A 105 2.63 23.60 18.81
CA LEU A 105 1.66 24.68 18.69
C LEU A 105 1.21 24.88 17.23
N ARG A 106 2.13 24.74 16.28
CA ARG A 106 1.80 24.85 14.86
C ARG A 106 0.89 23.72 14.41
N LYS A 107 1.11 22.52 14.91
CA LYS A 107 0.25 21.38 14.59
C LYS A 107 -1.18 21.62 15.06
N GLU A 108 -1.35 22.13 16.26
CA GLU A 108 -2.65 22.45 16.80
C GLU A 108 -3.35 23.52 15.97
N ALA A 109 -2.61 24.52 15.52
CA ALA A 109 -3.18 25.60 14.72
C ALA A 109 -3.67 25.13 13.35
N ARG A 110 -3.10 24.04 12.83
CA ARG A 110 -3.47 23.50 11.51
C ARG A 110 -4.65 22.53 11.57
N SER A 111 -4.88 21.95 12.69
CA SER A 111 -5.97 21.02 12.85
C SER A 111 -7.27 21.73 13.19
#